data_1ce772025a6d54909fbf2cd186bb551c
#
_entry.id   1ce772025a6d54909fbf2cd186bb551c
#
_cell.length_a   1.000
_cell.length_b   1.000
_cell.length_c   1.000
_cell.angle_alpha   90.00
_cell.angle_beta   90.00
_cell.angle_gamma   90.00
#
_symmetry.space_group_name_H-M   'P 1'
#
loop_
_entity.id
_entity.type
_entity.pdbx_description
1 polymer ?
#
loop_
_entity_poly.entity_id
_entity_poly.type
_entity_poly.pdbx_seq_one_letter_code
_entity_poly.pdbx_strand_id
1 'polypeptide(L)'
;GEDTSRAIAMVPILLGQIGLPGTNSGEHEGNTSFPAVYLPVGKNPVKASIPCYLWTDAIVRGSEMTRRTDALKGAEKLTQNIRMIINSGGNTMINQHGDANWTHEVLEDEKKLEFLVVCDNMMTPSCRYADILLPDTLGPETNDMACQGGSHGDVAEMLAIQKACEPEYEQKSSYEICR
;
A
#
# COMPACT_ATOMS: atom_id res chain seq x y z
N GLY A 1 -9.80 3.88 -11.66
CA GLY A 1 -9.30 3.41 -12.75
C GLY A 1 -9.05 1.95 -13.13
N GLU A 2 -9.47 0.93 -12.37
CA GLU A 2 -9.18 -0.47 -12.71
C GLU A 2 -9.86 -0.95 -14.00
N ASP A 3 -11.01 -0.42 -14.32
CA ASP A 3 -11.79 -0.85 -15.50
C ASP A 3 -11.06 -0.60 -16.81
N THR A 4 -10.28 0.47 -16.88
CA THR A 4 -9.44 0.76 -18.07
C THR A 4 -8.38 -0.32 -18.26
N SER A 5 -7.67 -0.69 -17.21
CA SER A 5 -6.66 -1.75 -17.26
C SER A 5 -7.28 -3.11 -17.59
N ARG A 6 -8.43 -3.42 -17.03
CA ARG A 6 -9.20 -4.64 -17.35
C ARG A 6 -9.66 -4.66 -18.81
N ALA A 7 -10.17 -3.54 -19.31
CA ALA A 7 -10.59 -3.44 -20.71
C ALA A 7 -9.40 -3.63 -21.67
N ILE A 8 -8.25 -3.05 -21.37
CA ILE A 8 -7.03 -3.25 -22.16
C ILE A 8 -6.57 -4.71 -22.11
N ALA A 9 -6.59 -5.35 -20.95
CA ALA A 9 -6.21 -6.75 -20.81
C ALA A 9 -7.17 -7.70 -21.56
N MET A 10 -8.44 -7.32 -21.76
CA MET A 10 -9.39 -8.13 -22.52
C MET A 10 -9.11 -8.15 -24.02
N VAL A 11 -8.44 -7.15 -24.58
CA VAL A 11 -8.17 -7.08 -26.03
C VAL A 11 -7.36 -8.27 -26.53
N PRO A 12 -6.18 -8.60 -25.98
CA PRO A 12 -5.41 -9.76 -26.42
C PRO A 12 -6.14 -11.08 -26.12
N ILE A 13 -6.96 -11.15 -25.06
CA ILE A 13 -7.77 -12.34 -24.74
C ILE A 13 -8.82 -12.58 -25.83
N LEU A 14 -9.57 -11.55 -26.21
CA LEU A 14 -10.61 -11.64 -27.24
C LEU A 14 -10.03 -11.96 -28.63
N LEU A 15 -8.80 -11.52 -28.91
CA LEU A 15 -8.10 -11.82 -30.14
C LEU A 15 -7.39 -13.18 -30.12
N GLY A 16 -7.43 -13.92 -29.02
CA GLY A 16 -6.76 -15.21 -28.88
C GLY A 16 -5.22 -15.12 -28.95
N GLN A 17 -4.66 -13.97 -28.55
CA GLN A 17 -3.25 -13.67 -28.69
C GLN A 17 -2.40 -13.92 -27.43
N ILE A 18 -2.98 -14.47 -26.39
CA ILE A 18 -2.23 -14.78 -25.16
C ILE A 18 -1.33 -15.99 -25.37
N GLY A 19 -0.07 -15.84 -25.04
CA GLY A 19 0.93 -16.92 -25.09
C GLY A 19 1.44 -17.28 -26.49
N LEU A 20 1.08 -16.53 -27.53
CA LEU A 20 1.65 -16.73 -28.87
C LEU A 20 2.97 -15.99 -29.00
N PRO A 21 3.96 -16.52 -29.76
CA PRO A 21 5.23 -15.83 -30.00
C PRO A 21 5.02 -14.41 -30.58
N GLY A 22 5.63 -13.41 -29.97
CA GLY A 22 5.52 -12.01 -30.38
C GLY A 22 4.25 -11.28 -29.91
N THR A 23 3.44 -11.92 -29.06
CA THR A 23 2.25 -11.32 -28.46
C THR A 23 2.39 -11.19 -26.94
N ASN A 24 1.29 -11.04 -26.20
CA ASN A 24 1.27 -10.91 -24.76
C ASN A 24 1.36 -12.28 -24.09
N SER A 25 2.30 -12.46 -23.16
CA SER A 25 2.44 -13.68 -22.34
C SER A 25 1.35 -13.84 -21.28
N GLY A 26 0.64 -12.76 -20.95
CA GLY A 26 -0.28 -12.70 -19.82
C GLY A 26 0.40 -12.42 -18.48
N GLU A 27 1.70 -12.20 -18.47
CA GLU A 27 2.47 -11.91 -17.27
C GLU A 27 2.50 -10.40 -16.96
N HIS A 28 2.67 -10.10 -15.69
CA HIS A 28 2.95 -8.74 -15.24
C HIS A 28 4.45 -8.46 -15.41
N GLU A 29 4.79 -7.34 -16.03
CA GLU A 29 6.19 -6.92 -16.18
C GLU A 29 6.89 -6.87 -14.80
N GLY A 30 8.11 -7.37 -14.77
CA GLY A 30 8.95 -7.26 -13.60
C GLY A 30 8.61 -8.22 -12.47
N ASN A 31 7.77 -9.21 -12.69
CA ASN A 31 7.31 -10.11 -11.62
C ASN A 31 8.00 -11.48 -11.66
N THR A 32 9.31 -11.50 -11.76
CA THR A 32 10.07 -12.72 -11.44
C THR A 32 10.13 -12.84 -9.92
N SER A 33 9.50 -13.87 -9.37
CA SER A 33 9.58 -14.16 -7.95
C SER A 33 10.98 -14.65 -7.59
N PHE A 34 11.76 -13.76 -7.02
CA PHE A 34 13.04 -14.11 -6.42
C PHE A 34 12.84 -14.38 -4.93
N PRO A 35 13.41 -15.46 -4.38
CA PRO A 35 13.32 -15.72 -2.94
C PRO A 35 14.12 -14.65 -2.19
N ALA A 36 13.43 -13.62 -1.71
CA ALA A 36 14.01 -12.57 -0.88
C ALA A 36 14.09 -13.04 0.57
N VAL A 37 15.18 -12.67 1.24
CA VAL A 37 15.30 -12.82 2.69
C VAL A 37 14.61 -11.59 3.31
N TYR A 38 13.57 -11.84 4.07
CA TYR A 38 12.85 -10.77 4.78
C TYR A 38 13.38 -10.60 6.19
N LEU A 39 13.30 -9.40 6.72
CA LEU A 39 13.54 -9.15 8.14
C LEU A 39 12.58 -9.99 8.99
N PRO A 40 13.02 -10.48 10.17
CA PRO A 40 12.14 -11.19 11.07
C PRO A 40 10.92 -10.33 11.42
N VAL A 41 9.73 -10.86 11.22
CA VAL A 41 8.48 -10.19 11.57
C VAL A 41 7.86 -10.85 12.78
N GLY A 42 7.19 -10.06 13.62
CA GLY A 42 6.41 -10.56 14.74
C GLY A 42 5.20 -11.36 14.26
N LYS A 43 4.52 -12.01 15.20
CA LYS A 43 3.28 -12.73 14.94
C LYS A 43 2.11 -11.75 14.99
N ASN A 44 1.50 -11.46 13.86
CA ASN A 44 0.30 -10.65 13.81
C ASN A 44 -0.89 -11.43 14.40
N PRO A 45 -1.51 -10.97 15.51
CA PRO A 45 -2.68 -11.61 16.09
C PRO A 45 -3.96 -11.34 15.28
N VAL A 46 -3.99 -10.28 14.48
CA VAL A 46 -5.15 -9.90 13.69
C VAL A 46 -5.19 -10.70 12.40
N LYS A 47 -6.27 -11.45 12.20
CA LYS A 47 -6.48 -12.28 11.01
C LYS A 47 -7.29 -11.58 9.94
N ALA A 48 -8.16 -10.66 10.36
CA ALA A 48 -9.03 -9.92 9.43
C ALA A 48 -8.21 -8.96 8.58
N SER A 49 -8.45 -8.99 7.28
CA SER A 49 -7.96 -7.96 6.36
C SER A 49 -9.09 -7.44 5.48
N ILE A 50 -9.01 -6.16 5.19
CA ILE A 50 -9.97 -5.38 4.42
C ILE A 50 -9.34 -5.13 3.04
N PRO A 51 -10.08 -5.30 1.94
CA PRO A 51 -9.58 -4.88 0.63
C PRO A 51 -9.17 -3.41 0.66
N CYS A 52 -8.01 -3.10 0.06
CA CYS A 52 -7.42 -1.77 0.14
C CYS A 52 -8.32 -0.64 -0.38
N TYR A 53 -9.27 -0.95 -1.27
CA TYR A 53 -10.22 0.03 -1.80
C TYR A 53 -11.48 0.24 -0.93
N LEU A 54 -11.61 -0.46 0.18
CA LEU A 54 -12.78 -0.39 1.07
C LEU A 54 -12.43 0.15 2.46
N TRP A 55 -11.29 0.82 2.60
CA TRP A 55 -10.89 1.34 3.91
C TRP A 55 -11.81 2.49 4.39
N THR A 56 -12.31 3.35 3.50
CA THR A 56 -13.31 4.38 3.84
C THR A 56 -14.63 3.76 4.27
N ASP A 57 -15.09 2.73 3.56
CA ASP A 57 -16.25 1.92 3.97
C ASP A 57 -16.06 1.30 5.34
N ALA A 58 -14.86 0.79 5.62
CA ALA A 58 -14.57 0.17 6.91
C ALA A 58 -14.58 1.15 8.08
N ILE A 59 -14.31 2.44 7.85
CA ILE A 59 -14.49 3.49 8.83
C ILE A 59 -15.99 3.74 9.07
N VAL A 60 -16.78 3.86 8.01
CA VAL A 60 -18.18 4.31 8.10
C VAL A 60 -19.12 3.17 8.49
N ARG A 61 -18.96 2.00 7.89
CA ARG A 61 -19.84 0.83 8.04
C ARG A 61 -19.11 -0.49 8.31
N GLY A 62 -17.91 -0.44 8.86
CA GLY A 62 -17.07 -1.63 9.09
C GLY A 62 -17.80 -2.76 9.79
N SER A 63 -18.56 -2.45 10.83
CA SER A 63 -19.37 -3.45 11.56
C SER A 63 -20.46 -4.15 10.72
N GLU A 64 -20.77 -3.65 9.54
CA GLU A 64 -21.71 -4.26 8.60
C GLU A 64 -21.00 -5.08 7.52
N MET A 65 -19.70 -4.87 7.32
CA MET A 65 -18.90 -5.52 6.29
C MET A 65 -18.73 -7.01 6.55
N THR A 66 -18.90 -7.80 5.49
CA THR A 66 -18.80 -9.25 5.55
C THR A 66 -17.87 -9.79 4.48
N ARG A 67 -17.43 -11.04 4.67
CA ARG A 67 -16.66 -11.78 3.68
C ARG A 67 -17.40 -11.90 2.35
N ARG A 68 -18.72 -12.09 2.40
CA ARG A 68 -19.54 -12.30 1.20
C ARG A 68 -19.77 -11.02 0.41
N THR A 69 -20.05 -9.92 1.07
CA THR A 69 -20.40 -8.65 0.42
C THR A 69 -19.21 -7.78 0.11
N ASP A 70 -18.18 -7.81 0.98
CA ASP A 70 -17.05 -6.88 0.96
C ASP A 70 -15.69 -7.59 0.81
N ALA A 71 -15.71 -8.88 0.48
CA ALA A 71 -14.50 -9.67 0.23
C ALA A 71 -13.48 -9.65 1.39
N LEU A 72 -13.92 -9.59 2.64
CA LEU A 72 -13.03 -9.69 3.80
C LEU A 72 -12.24 -11.00 3.77
N LYS A 73 -11.00 -10.95 4.20
CA LYS A 73 -10.18 -12.15 4.39
C LYS A 73 -9.94 -12.35 5.88
N GLY A 74 -9.84 -13.61 6.30
CA GLY A 74 -9.51 -13.98 7.67
C GLY A 74 -10.62 -13.80 8.71
N ALA A 75 -11.76 -13.24 8.34
CA ALA A 75 -12.96 -13.09 9.17
C ALA A 75 -14.22 -13.17 8.32
N GLU A 76 -15.32 -13.66 8.89
CA GLU A 76 -16.64 -13.66 8.23
C GLU A 76 -17.31 -12.28 8.27
N LYS A 77 -17.04 -11.51 9.32
CA LYS A 77 -17.57 -10.17 9.54
C LYS A 77 -16.61 -9.38 10.41
N LEU A 78 -16.51 -8.06 10.20
CA LEU A 78 -15.82 -7.20 11.15
C LEU A 78 -16.70 -6.96 12.39
N THR A 79 -16.06 -6.87 13.54
CA THR A 79 -16.76 -6.68 14.83
C THR A 79 -17.06 -5.22 15.12
N GLN A 80 -16.37 -4.30 14.47
CA GLN A 80 -16.47 -2.87 14.69
C GLN A 80 -15.99 -2.09 13.47
N ASN A 81 -16.29 -0.81 13.44
CA ASN A 81 -15.74 0.12 12.46
C ASN A 81 -14.25 0.39 12.75
N ILE A 82 -13.51 0.75 11.74
CA ILE A 82 -12.13 1.21 11.90
C ILE A 82 -12.18 2.62 12.49
N ARG A 83 -11.42 2.83 13.57
CA ARG A 83 -11.36 4.10 14.32
C ARG A 83 -9.98 4.73 14.27
N MET A 84 -8.94 3.94 13.98
CA MET A 84 -7.57 4.38 13.87
C MET A 84 -6.93 3.82 12.61
N ILE A 85 -6.14 4.64 11.92
CA ILE A 85 -5.34 4.24 10.77
C ILE A 85 -3.89 4.67 10.97
N ILE A 86 -2.97 3.80 10.58
CA ILE A 86 -1.56 4.13 10.41
C ILE A 86 -1.26 3.99 8.91
N ASN A 87 -0.97 5.10 8.25
CA ASN A 87 -0.54 5.13 6.85
C ASN A 87 0.99 5.23 6.81
N SER A 88 1.63 4.20 6.26
CA SER A 88 3.08 4.16 6.11
C SER A 88 3.45 4.30 4.65
N GLY A 89 3.96 5.46 4.31
CA GLY A 89 4.42 5.83 2.97
C GLY A 89 3.31 6.09 1.96
N GLY A 90 3.52 7.10 1.16
CA GLY A 90 2.68 7.44 0.01
C GLY A 90 1.41 8.23 0.32
N ASN A 91 0.95 8.94 -0.69
CA ASN A 91 -0.30 9.73 -0.64
C ASN A 91 -1.55 8.84 -0.84
N THR A 92 -1.57 7.67 -0.19
CA THR A 92 -2.58 6.63 -0.41
C THR A 92 -3.99 7.05 -0.03
N MET A 93 -4.15 7.84 1.05
CA MET A 93 -5.46 8.25 1.54
C MET A 93 -6.21 9.10 0.53
N ILE A 94 -5.52 9.97 -0.20
CA ILE A 94 -6.17 10.92 -1.13
C ILE A 94 -6.01 10.51 -2.60
N ASN A 95 -4.95 9.80 -2.96
CA ASN A 95 -4.61 9.56 -4.36
C ASN A 95 -4.88 8.14 -4.86
N GLN A 96 -5.10 7.17 -3.98
CA GLN A 96 -5.23 5.77 -4.39
C GLN A 96 -6.63 5.39 -4.91
N HIS A 97 -7.65 6.13 -4.51
CA HIS A 97 -9.05 5.84 -4.86
C HIS A 97 -9.68 6.93 -5.72
N GLY A 98 -10.73 6.54 -6.45
CA GLY A 98 -11.72 7.48 -6.92
C GLY A 98 -12.53 8.07 -5.75
N ASP A 99 -13.34 9.08 -6.04
CA ASP A 99 -14.18 9.76 -5.04
C ASP A 99 -13.39 10.41 -3.89
N ALA A 100 -12.44 11.28 -4.27
CA ALA A 100 -11.63 12.03 -3.31
C ALA A 100 -12.48 12.95 -2.40
N ASN A 101 -13.65 13.40 -2.86
CA ASN A 101 -14.54 14.22 -2.04
C ASN A 101 -15.13 13.41 -0.87
N TRP A 102 -15.58 12.19 -1.14
CA TRP A 102 -16.03 11.29 -0.09
C TRP A 102 -14.91 10.96 0.90
N THR A 103 -13.72 10.67 0.40
CA THR A 103 -12.56 10.44 1.26
C THR A 103 -12.27 11.62 2.17
N HIS A 104 -12.33 12.83 1.63
CA HIS A 104 -12.19 14.07 2.38
C HIS A 104 -13.23 14.20 3.51
N GLU A 105 -14.51 14.01 3.20
CA GLU A 105 -15.60 14.03 4.17
C GLU A 105 -15.45 13.00 5.29
N VAL A 106 -14.90 11.82 4.97
CA VAL A 106 -14.64 10.77 5.97
C VAL A 106 -13.47 11.14 6.88
N LEU A 107 -12.40 11.71 6.32
CA LEU A 107 -11.20 12.05 7.08
C LEU A 107 -11.36 13.31 7.94
N GLU A 108 -12.23 14.23 7.56
CA GLU A 108 -12.51 15.45 8.34
C GLU A 108 -13.50 15.23 9.48
N ASP A 109 -14.21 14.13 9.50
CA ASP A 109 -15.19 13.83 10.53
C ASP A 109 -14.57 12.98 11.66
N GLU A 110 -14.14 13.64 12.73
CA GLU A 110 -13.56 13.01 13.92
C GLU A 110 -14.49 11.98 14.60
N LYS A 111 -15.80 12.02 14.30
CA LYS A 111 -16.73 11.01 14.78
C LYS A 111 -16.65 9.70 13.99
N LYS A 112 -16.10 9.75 12.78
CA LYS A 112 -15.88 8.59 11.92
C LYS A 112 -14.49 8.01 12.15
N LEU A 113 -13.44 8.78 11.89
CA LEU A 113 -12.06 8.39 12.13
C LEU A 113 -11.49 9.21 13.30
N GLU A 114 -11.16 8.54 14.38
CA GLU A 114 -10.75 9.18 15.64
C GLU A 114 -9.24 9.49 15.68
N PHE A 115 -8.43 8.76 14.94
CA PHE A 115 -6.98 8.93 14.99
C PHE A 115 -6.29 8.47 13.70
N LEU A 116 -5.47 9.34 13.13
CA LEU A 116 -4.70 9.08 11.94
C LEU A 116 -3.21 9.39 12.16
N VAL A 117 -2.38 8.38 12.02
CA VAL A 117 -0.92 8.53 11.99
C VAL A 117 -0.46 8.40 10.54
N VAL A 118 0.35 9.33 10.07
CA VAL A 118 0.98 9.23 8.76
C VAL A 118 2.49 9.28 8.92
N CYS A 119 3.16 8.29 8.34
CA CYS A 119 4.61 8.23 8.22
C CYS A 119 4.96 8.47 6.76
N ASP A 120 5.65 9.56 6.45
CA ASP A 120 6.04 9.91 5.08
C ASP A 120 7.29 10.81 5.09
N ASN A 121 8.03 10.79 4.00
CA ASN A 121 9.20 11.65 3.79
C ASN A 121 8.85 12.97 3.08
N MET A 122 7.61 13.14 2.67
CA MET A 122 7.09 14.34 2.02
C MET A 122 5.75 14.77 2.63
N MET A 123 5.49 16.06 2.67
CA MET A 123 4.21 16.60 3.12
C MET A 123 3.14 16.41 2.03
N THR A 124 2.67 15.19 1.88
CA THR A 124 1.62 14.82 0.92
C THR A 124 0.25 15.36 1.35
N PRO A 125 -0.75 15.43 0.46
CA PRO A 125 -2.12 15.73 0.85
C PRO A 125 -2.67 14.83 1.95
N SER A 126 -2.31 13.55 1.99
CA SER A 126 -2.69 12.62 3.07
C SER A 126 -2.15 13.06 4.44
N CYS A 127 -0.96 13.65 4.50
CA CYS A 127 -0.36 14.14 5.73
C CYS A 127 -1.17 15.26 6.39
N ARG A 128 -1.97 15.99 5.63
CA ARG A 128 -2.76 17.13 6.15
C ARG A 128 -3.92 16.72 7.05
N TYR A 129 -4.31 15.45 7.00
CA TYR A 129 -5.37 14.89 7.84
C TYR A 129 -4.83 14.19 9.08
N ALA A 130 -3.51 14.06 9.19
CA ALA A 130 -2.90 13.31 10.27
C ALA A 130 -2.94 14.06 11.61
N ASP A 131 -3.30 13.34 12.67
CA ASP A 131 -3.12 13.81 14.05
C ASP A 131 -1.66 13.77 14.46
N ILE A 132 -0.92 12.77 13.95
CA ILE A 132 0.53 12.64 14.16
C ILE A 132 1.22 12.38 12.82
N LEU A 133 2.24 13.19 12.53
CA LEU A 133 3.18 12.99 11.45
C LEU A 133 4.49 12.42 11.99
N LEU A 134 4.91 11.33 11.40
CA LEU A 134 6.21 10.71 11.68
C LEU A 134 7.08 10.88 10.43
N PRO A 135 8.08 11.77 10.47
CA PRO A 135 8.92 12.01 9.30
C PRO A 135 9.86 10.83 9.06
N ASP A 136 9.79 10.28 7.85
CA ASP A 136 10.68 9.22 7.38
C ASP A 136 11.93 9.78 6.69
N THR A 137 13.00 9.00 6.64
CA THR A 137 14.20 9.36 5.90
C THR A 137 14.01 9.25 4.40
N LEU A 138 14.74 10.07 3.65
CA LEU A 138 14.93 9.89 2.23
C LEU A 138 15.94 8.77 1.94
N GLY A 139 15.87 8.17 0.75
CA GLY A 139 16.81 7.13 0.35
C GLY A 139 18.30 7.49 0.54
N PRO A 140 18.75 8.71 0.22
CA PRO A 140 20.13 9.13 0.48
C PRO A 140 20.53 9.24 1.96
N GLU A 141 19.57 9.30 2.87
CA GLU A 141 19.79 9.50 4.32
C GLU A 141 19.83 8.19 5.10
N THR A 142 19.65 7.04 4.44
CA THR A 142 19.62 5.74 5.12
C THR A 142 20.47 4.69 4.41
N ASN A 143 20.97 3.73 5.17
CA ASN A 143 21.53 2.51 4.61
C ASN A 143 20.40 1.51 4.38
N ASP A 144 20.36 0.91 3.21
CA ASP A 144 19.31 -0.03 2.85
C ASP A 144 19.83 -1.15 1.94
N MET A 145 19.02 -2.15 1.73
CA MET A 145 19.24 -3.19 0.74
C MET A 145 18.02 -3.31 -0.16
N ALA A 146 18.22 -3.13 -1.46
CA ALA A 146 17.18 -3.35 -2.44
C ALA A 146 17.43 -4.65 -3.19
N CYS A 147 16.39 -5.48 -3.28
CA CYS A 147 16.36 -6.62 -4.18
C CYS A 147 15.49 -6.25 -5.37
N GLN A 148 16.10 -6.11 -6.53
CA GLN A 148 15.36 -5.98 -7.78
C GLN A 148 15.26 -7.36 -8.45
N GLY A 149 14.26 -8.12 -8.04
CA GLY A 149 13.90 -9.32 -8.79
C GLY A 149 12.75 -9.00 -9.72
N GLY A 150 13.01 -8.50 -10.92
CA GLY A 150 11.94 -8.42 -11.85
C GLY A 150 11.90 -7.29 -12.86
N SER A 151 12.67 -6.25 -12.71
CA SER A 151 12.68 -5.18 -13.73
C SER A 151 13.50 -5.53 -14.98
N HIS A 152 14.32 -6.57 -14.93
CA HIS A 152 15.22 -6.98 -16.01
C HIS A 152 15.09 -8.47 -16.40
N GLY A 153 13.93 -9.08 -16.18
CA GLY A 153 13.70 -10.46 -16.60
C GLY A 153 14.48 -11.47 -15.76
N ASP A 154 15.60 -11.97 -16.27
CA ASP A 154 16.30 -13.11 -15.69
C ASP A 154 17.43 -12.74 -14.70
N VAL A 155 17.60 -11.46 -14.36
CA VAL A 155 18.67 -11.01 -13.48
C VAL A 155 18.15 -10.72 -12.08
N ALA A 156 18.63 -11.47 -11.11
CA ALA A 156 18.46 -11.19 -9.70
C ALA A 156 19.63 -10.36 -9.21
N GLU A 157 19.38 -9.14 -8.80
CA GLU A 157 20.40 -8.26 -8.20
C GLU A 157 20.03 -7.87 -6.78
N MET A 158 21.05 -7.80 -5.94
CA MET A 158 20.96 -7.24 -4.61
C MET A 158 21.85 -6.00 -4.57
N LEU A 159 21.22 -4.86 -4.30
CA LEU A 159 21.90 -3.58 -4.20
C LEU A 159 22.08 -3.23 -2.72
N ALA A 160 23.32 -3.01 -2.31
CA ALA A 160 23.61 -2.38 -1.03
C ALA A 160 23.60 -0.86 -1.22
N ILE A 161 22.67 -0.19 -0.60
CA ILE A 161 22.51 1.25 -0.65
C ILE A 161 23.23 1.85 0.55
N GLN A 162 24.20 2.69 0.32
CA GLN A 162 24.92 3.40 1.36
C GLN A 162 24.35 4.80 1.52
N LYS A 163 24.17 5.19 2.77
CA LYS A 163 23.81 6.55 3.14
C LYS A 163 24.81 7.56 2.56
N ALA A 164 24.32 8.58 1.89
CA ALA A 164 25.11 9.65 1.30
C ALA A 164 25.19 10.90 2.19
N CYS A 165 24.19 11.12 3.05
CA CYS A 165 24.13 12.26 3.96
C CYS A 165 23.42 11.85 5.27
N GLU A 166 23.65 12.63 6.33
CA GLU A 166 22.90 12.47 7.58
C GLU A 166 21.53 13.15 7.44
N PRO A 167 20.50 12.62 8.10
CA PRO A 167 19.24 13.33 8.28
C PRO A 167 19.47 14.69 8.96
N GLU A 168 18.81 15.74 8.44
CA GLU A 168 19.01 17.10 8.97
C GLU A 168 18.11 17.40 10.17
N TYR A 169 16.97 16.71 10.27
CA TYR A 169 15.97 16.96 11.32
C TYR A 169 15.64 15.68 12.10
N GLU A 170 14.38 15.55 12.54
CA GLU A 170 13.91 14.46 13.41
C GLU A 170 13.56 13.17 12.66
N GLN A 171 13.73 13.13 11.33
CA GLN A 171 13.37 11.98 10.53
C GLN A 171 14.14 10.72 10.96
N LYS A 172 13.43 9.61 10.95
CA LYS A 172 13.96 8.27 11.23
C LYS A 172 13.53 7.33 10.13
N SER A 173 14.33 6.31 9.88
CA SER A 173 13.93 5.27 8.93
C SER A 173 12.64 4.58 9.37
N SER A 174 11.85 4.10 8.43
CA SER A 174 10.64 3.31 8.71
C SER A 174 10.92 2.15 9.68
N TYR A 175 12.11 1.55 9.59
CA TYR A 175 12.54 0.51 10.53
C TYR A 175 12.67 1.03 11.97
N GLU A 176 13.25 2.20 12.16
CA GLU A 176 13.40 2.81 13.49
C GLU A 176 12.07 3.30 14.06
N ILE A 177 11.17 3.78 13.19
CA ILE A 177 9.83 4.21 13.59
C ILE A 177 8.98 3.01 14.07
N CYS A 178 9.13 1.84 13.43
CA CYS A 178 8.37 0.64 13.75
C CYS A 178 8.98 -0.24 14.85
N ARG A 179 10.18 0.05 15.31
CA ARG A 179 10.92 -0.70 16.33
C ARG A 179 10.48 -0.36 17.76
#